data_7f0e65fa3f5aad23b068465d7a08521e
#
_entry.id   7f0e65fa3f5aad23b068465d7a08521e
#
_cell.length_a   1.000
_cell.length_b   1.000
_cell.length_c   1.000
_cell.angle_alpha   90.00
_cell.angle_beta   90.00
_cell.angle_gamma   90.00
#
_symmetry.space_group_name_H-M   'P 1'
#
loop_
_entity.id
_entity.type
_entity.pdbx_description
1 polymer ?
#
loop_
_entity_poly.entity_id
_entity_poly.type
_entity_poly.pdbx_seq_one_letter_code
_entity_poly.pdbx_strand_id
1 'polypeptide(L)'
;LKQIRKIDSDTRILLISPIQLGEGVWEPEFDPEFNQKSVEVSKKLKSVYQRIALKYNCDFLAASDIAAPSSADREHLNEEGHQKLAEAVLKVIAA
;
A
#
# COMPACT_ATOMS: atom_id res chain seq x y z
N LEU A 1 -15.17 4.12 -3.09
CA LEU A 1 -15.36 4.81 -1.80
C LEU A 1 -16.58 5.73 -1.83
N LYS A 2 -16.72 6.52 -2.87
CA LYS A 2 -17.86 7.44 -3.01
C LYS A 2 -19.20 6.72 -2.92
N GLN A 3 -19.35 5.59 -3.60
CA GLN A 3 -20.58 4.81 -3.59
C GLN A 3 -20.86 4.16 -2.23
N ILE A 4 -19.81 3.64 -1.58
CA ILE A 4 -19.96 3.04 -0.25
C ILE A 4 -20.44 4.10 0.74
N ARG A 5 -19.84 5.29 0.73
CA ARG A 5 -20.23 6.38 1.64
C ARG A 5 -21.64 6.90 1.35
N LYS A 6 -22.10 6.82 0.12
CA LYS A 6 -23.46 7.19 -0.26
C LYS A 6 -24.50 6.20 0.28
N ILE A 7 -24.14 4.90 0.28
CA ILE A 7 -25.04 3.82 0.76
C ILE A 7 -25.03 3.75 2.29
N ASP A 8 -23.84 3.81 2.88
CA ASP A 8 -23.66 3.71 4.32
C ASP A 8 -22.50 4.62 4.77
N SER A 9 -22.85 5.73 5.41
CA SER A 9 -21.86 6.69 5.91
C SER A 9 -21.10 6.18 7.14
N ASP A 10 -21.61 5.16 7.83
CA ASP A 10 -21.06 4.68 9.09
C ASP A 10 -20.17 3.46 8.96
N THR A 11 -20.13 2.83 7.77
CA THR A 11 -19.25 1.70 7.53
C THR A 11 -17.80 2.12 7.78
N ARG A 12 -17.11 1.37 8.65
CA ARG A 12 -15.70 1.59 8.89
C ARG A 12 -14.89 1.04 7.71
N ILE A 13 -14.05 1.87 7.14
CA ILE A 13 -13.22 1.52 5.97
C ILE A 13 -11.76 1.77 6.33
N LEU A 14 -10.91 0.78 6.09
CA LEU A 14 -9.46 0.93 6.16
C LEU A 14 -8.91 0.98 4.73
N LEU A 15 -8.30 2.09 4.37
CA LEU A 15 -7.63 2.25 3.08
C LEU A 15 -6.12 2.03 3.29
N ILE A 16 -5.57 1.07 2.55
CA ILE A 16 -4.16 0.70 2.67
C ILE A 16 -3.44 1.11 1.39
N SER A 17 -2.45 2.01 1.50
CA SER A 17 -1.58 2.29 0.37
C SER A 17 -0.58 1.17 0.17
N PRO A 18 -0.18 0.88 -1.09
CA PRO A 18 0.71 -0.25 -1.38
C PRO A 18 2.14 0.01 -0.91
N ILE A 19 2.93 -1.05 -0.84
CA ILE A 19 4.37 -0.93 -0.66
C ILE A 19 4.97 -0.27 -1.89
N GLN A 20 6.17 0.30 -1.74
CA GLN A 20 6.90 0.85 -2.86
C GLN A 20 7.55 -0.28 -3.67
N LEU A 21 7.72 -0.07 -4.98
CA LEU A 21 8.54 -0.94 -5.81
C LEU A 21 10.01 -0.74 -5.46
N GLY A 22 10.79 -1.82 -5.48
CA GLY A 22 12.22 -1.75 -5.22
C GLY A 22 13.00 -1.21 -6.41
N GLU A 23 14.09 -0.50 -6.13
CA GLU A 23 14.99 -0.04 -7.19
C GLU A 23 15.51 -1.23 -7.99
N GLY A 24 15.55 -1.07 -9.30
CA GLY A 24 16.00 -2.14 -10.18
C GLY A 24 14.94 -3.20 -10.47
N VAL A 25 13.69 -3.01 -10.04
CA VAL A 25 12.60 -3.95 -10.35
C VAL A 25 12.45 -4.19 -11.84
N TRP A 26 12.86 -3.24 -12.67
CA TRP A 26 12.80 -3.31 -14.14
C TRP A 26 13.88 -4.18 -14.77
N GLU A 27 14.84 -4.67 -14.00
CA GLU A 27 15.91 -5.52 -14.53
C GLU A 27 15.32 -6.80 -15.16
N PRO A 28 15.95 -7.36 -16.22
CA PRO A 28 15.40 -8.53 -16.92
C PRO A 28 15.14 -9.73 -16.03
N GLU A 29 15.92 -9.91 -14.97
CA GLU A 29 15.75 -10.99 -14.00
C GLU A 29 14.57 -10.82 -13.06
N PHE A 30 13.95 -9.63 -13.03
CA PHE A 30 12.79 -9.34 -12.19
C PHE A 30 11.55 -9.10 -13.04
N ASP A 31 11.15 -7.85 -13.25
CA ASP A 31 9.95 -7.54 -14.01
C ASP A 31 10.22 -6.40 -15.01
N PRO A 32 10.62 -6.76 -16.26
CA PRO A 32 10.98 -5.76 -17.27
C PRO A 32 9.81 -4.93 -17.81
N GLU A 33 8.57 -5.22 -17.41
CA GLU A 33 7.43 -4.37 -17.72
C GLU A 33 7.44 -3.06 -16.92
N PHE A 34 8.14 -3.04 -15.78
CA PHE A 34 8.35 -1.83 -15.01
C PHE A 34 9.57 -1.06 -15.52
N ASN A 35 9.68 0.20 -15.10
CA ASN A 35 10.83 1.05 -15.35
C ASN A 35 11.09 1.95 -14.14
N GLN A 36 12.12 2.81 -14.22
CA GLN A 36 12.46 3.70 -13.12
C GLN A 36 11.30 4.63 -12.75
N LYS A 37 10.53 5.08 -13.72
CA LYS A 37 9.35 5.91 -13.47
C LYS A 37 8.29 5.18 -12.67
N SER A 38 8.14 3.87 -12.87
CA SER A 38 7.22 3.04 -12.09
C SER A 38 7.57 3.08 -10.61
N VAL A 39 8.85 3.01 -10.27
CA VAL A 39 9.33 3.10 -8.89
C VAL A 39 9.00 4.48 -8.31
N GLU A 40 9.26 5.54 -9.05
CA GLU A 40 8.97 6.91 -8.61
C GLU A 40 7.48 7.13 -8.37
N VAL A 41 6.63 6.60 -9.25
CA VAL A 41 5.17 6.67 -9.08
C VAL A 41 4.75 5.91 -7.83
N SER A 42 5.32 4.73 -7.58
CA SER A 42 4.99 3.94 -6.39
C SER A 42 5.27 4.68 -5.09
N LYS A 43 6.34 5.50 -5.06
CA LYS A 43 6.68 6.34 -3.90
C LYS A 43 5.68 7.44 -3.60
N LYS A 44 4.89 7.85 -4.60
CA LYS A 44 3.89 8.91 -4.45
C LYS A 44 2.52 8.40 -4.01
N LEU A 45 2.30 7.09 -4.07
CA LEU A 45 0.98 6.51 -3.80
C LEU A 45 0.53 6.72 -2.35
N LYS A 46 1.45 6.71 -1.40
CA LYS A 46 1.12 6.97 0.01
C LYS A 46 0.35 8.27 0.20
N SER A 47 0.86 9.38 -0.32
CA SER A 47 0.23 10.68 -0.15
C SER A 47 -1.09 10.79 -0.89
N VAL A 48 -1.21 10.16 -2.05
CA VAL A 48 -2.46 10.13 -2.81
C VAL A 48 -3.55 9.37 -2.03
N TYR A 49 -3.21 8.18 -1.54
CA TYR A 49 -4.14 7.36 -0.75
C TYR A 49 -4.54 8.05 0.55
N GLN A 50 -3.58 8.71 1.21
CA GLN A 50 -3.86 9.43 2.45
C GLN A 50 -4.87 10.56 2.25
N ARG A 51 -4.73 11.32 1.16
CA ARG A 51 -5.70 12.37 0.81
C ARG A 51 -7.10 11.79 0.55
N ILE A 52 -7.16 10.66 -0.15
CA ILE A 52 -8.44 9.99 -0.42
C ILE A 52 -9.08 9.50 0.89
N ALA A 53 -8.29 8.94 1.79
CA ALA A 53 -8.79 8.47 3.08
C ALA A 53 -9.38 9.63 3.91
N LEU A 54 -8.71 10.78 3.92
CA LEU A 54 -9.22 11.97 4.59
C LEU A 54 -10.52 12.46 3.97
N LYS A 55 -10.59 12.49 2.64
CA LYS A 55 -11.78 12.96 1.92
C LYS A 55 -13.02 12.12 2.22
N TYR A 56 -12.85 10.81 2.35
CA TYR A 56 -13.96 9.88 2.56
C TYR A 56 -14.07 9.36 3.98
N ASN A 57 -13.34 9.97 4.91
CA ASN A 57 -13.36 9.62 6.34
C ASN A 57 -13.06 8.13 6.57
N CYS A 58 -11.97 7.65 5.99
CA CYS A 58 -11.48 6.29 6.15
C CYS A 58 -10.29 6.27 7.11
N ASP A 59 -10.11 5.15 7.79
CA ASP A 59 -8.83 4.85 8.43
C ASP A 59 -7.76 4.69 7.35
N PHE A 60 -6.51 4.99 7.64
CA PHE A 60 -5.43 4.91 6.68
C PHE A 60 -4.25 4.16 7.26
N LEU A 61 -3.66 3.29 6.43
CA LEU A 61 -2.43 2.57 6.73
C LEU A 61 -1.54 2.58 5.50
N ALA A 62 -0.31 3.04 5.64
CA ALA A 62 0.67 2.99 4.56
C ALA A 62 1.49 1.71 4.69
N ALA A 63 1.29 0.76 3.79
CA ALA A 63 2.08 -0.47 3.79
C ALA A 63 3.57 -0.18 3.60
N SER A 64 3.92 0.89 2.87
CA SER A 64 5.30 1.31 2.67
C SER A 64 6.01 1.76 3.95
N ASP A 65 5.26 2.17 5.00
CA ASP A 65 5.84 2.48 6.31
C ASP A 65 6.12 1.22 7.15
N ILE A 66 5.51 0.10 6.77
CA ILE A 66 5.55 -1.16 7.53
C ILE A 66 6.57 -2.12 6.94
N ALA A 67 6.64 -2.21 5.62
CA ALA A 67 7.44 -3.20 4.94
C ALA A 67 7.98 -2.68 3.61
N ALA A 68 9.10 -3.25 3.19
CA ALA A 68 9.72 -3.00 1.89
C ALA A 68 9.50 -4.20 0.98
N PRO A 69 9.68 -4.03 -0.35
CA PRO A 69 9.57 -5.16 -1.27
C PRO A 69 10.67 -6.19 -1.01
N SER A 70 10.35 -7.46 -1.26
CA SER A 70 11.30 -8.56 -1.15
C SER A 70 12.50 -8.35 -2.07
N SER A 71 13.70 -8.72 -1.63
CA SER A 71 14.89 -8.73 -2.48
C SER A 71 14.82 -9.78 -3.58
N ALA A 72 13.92 -10.77 -3.44
CA ALA A 72 13.77 -11.83 -4.42
C ALA A 72 13.17 -11.32 -5.74
N ASP A 73 12.22 -10.38 -5.68
CA ASP A 73 11.56 -9.86 -6.88
C ASP A 73 11.45 -8.32 -6.92
N ARG A 74 11.74 -7.66 -5.81
CA ARG A 74 11.66 -6.19 -5.66
C ARG A 74 10.26 -5.63 -5.90
N GLU A 75 9.24 -6.46 -5.76
CA GLU A 75 7.86 -6.12 -6.08
C GLU A 75 6.88 -6.52 -4.98
N HIS A 76 6.97 -7.75 -4.48
CA HIS A 76 6.03 -8.30 -3.51
C HIS A 76 6.62 -8.32 -2.10
N LEU A 77 5.75 -8.48 -1.10
CA LEU A 77 6.16 -8.71 0.28
C LEU A 77 6.73 -10.11 0.44
N ASN A 78 7.77 -10.23 1.29
CA ASN A 78 8.20 -11.54 1.76
C ASN A 78 7.32 -11.98 2.95
N GLU A 79 7.63 -13.15 3.51
CA GLU A 79 6.87 -13.70 4.65
C GLU A 79 6.86 -12.76 5.85
N GLU A 80 8.01 -12.19 6.20
CA GLU A 80 8.12 -11.23 7.30
C GLU A 80 7.29 -9.96 7.03
N GLY A 81 7.31 -9.45 5.79
CA GLY A 81 6.53 -8.29 5.40
C GLY A 81 5.04 -8.54 5.50
N HIS A 82 4.57 -9.72 5.08
CA HIS A 82 3.17 -10.10 5.24
C HIS A 82 2.76 -10.14 6.71
N GLN A 83 3.59 -10.69 7.56
CA GLN A 83 3.32 -10.77 9.00
C GLN A 83 3.23 -9.39 9.63
N LYS A 84 4.18 -8.50 9.34
CA LYS A 84 4.19 -7.14 9.86
C LYS A 84 2.97 -6.35 9.41
N LEU A 85 2.58 -6.50 8.15
CA LEU A 85 1.39 -5.83 7.63
C LEU A 85 0.13 -6.36 8.30
N ALA A 86 0.00 -7.67 8.47
CA ALA A 86 -1.13 -8.27 9.15
C ALA A 86 -1.26 -7.75 10.58
N GLU A 87 -0.16 -7.65 11.31
CA GLU A 87 -0.15 -7.11 12.68
C GLU A 87 -0.60 -5.65 12.71
N ALA A 88 -0.12 -4.84 11.75
CA ALA A 88 -0.52 -3.43 11.66
C ALA A 88 -2.02 -3.28 11.36
N VAL A 89 -2.56 -4.11 10.46
CA VAL A 89 -3.99 -4.12 10.15
C VAL A 89 -4.82 -4.50 11.38
N LEU A 90 -4.40 -5.52 12.12
CA LEU A 90 -5.08 -5.94 13.34
C LEU A 90 -5.15 -4.81 14.37
N LYS A 91 -4.08 -4.04 14.54
CA LYS A 91 -4.08 -2.90 15.46
C LYS A 91 -5.10 -1.84 15.08
N VAL A 92 -5.25 -1.57 13.79
CA VAL A 92 -6.25 -0.60 13.30
C VAL A 92 -7.65 -1.13 13.54
N ILE A 93 -7.92 -2.39 13.22
CA ILE A 93 -9.24 -3.01 13.36
C ILE A 93 -9.65 -3.08 14.84
N ALA A 94 -8.70 -3.38 15.72
CA ALA A 94 -8.97 -3.50 17.17
C ALA A 94 -9.15 -2.16 17.89
N ALA A 95 -8.74 -1.07 17.26
CA ALA A 95 -8.78 0.26 17.87
C ALA A 95 -10.19 0.86 17.97
#